data_a270825290a750fb005bbafaa1aec5b3
#
_entry.id   a270825290a750fb005bbafaa1aec5b3
#
_cell.length_a   1.000
_cell.length_b   1.000
_cell.length_c   1.000
_cell.angle_alpha   90.00
_cell.angle_beta   90.00
_cell.angle_gamma   90.00
#
_symmetry.space_group_name_H-M   'P 1'
#
loop_
_entity.id
_entity.type
_entity.pdbx_description
1 polymer ?
#
loop_
_entity_poly.entity_id
_entity_poly.type
_entity_poly.pdbx_seq_one_letter_code
_entity_poly.pdbx_strand_id
1 'polypeptide(L)'
;MSEITIEVETREGVGKNMNRRLRAEGGVPGVLYGGGKDTVPINVNRKSLVESIKKGGGGNTIFLLKLSGTAQSRHAMIRDLQVDPVTRHVMHVDFQRILMTEKIRVKVEVHPTGLAYGVKNDGAILDFPTREVEIESLPTDIPQFLELDVTELHVNHHLEAKDLKLPNGVTLITEADKVLISCVYSKAEQAAEATAEGALLEAGKAEPEVMKKGKPEDEKAADGKKAGDAKKAPEAKGKK
;
A
#
# COMPACT_ATOMS: atom_id res chain seq x y z
N MET A 1 5.60 25.91 11.77
CA MET A 1 5.48 25.12 10.51
C MET A 1 6.08 25.93 9.37
N SER A 2 6.95 25.37 8.55
CA SER A 2 7.47 26.03 7.37
C SER A 2 6.43 25.96 6.26
N GLU A 3 5.92 27.10 5.82
CA GLU A 3 4.98 27.15 4.71
C GLU A 3 5.75 26.83 3.39
N ILE A 4 5.37 25.73 2.76
CA ILE A 4 5.97 25.33 1.50
C ILE A 4 5.13 25.91 0.37
N THR A 5 5.76 26.80 -0.41
CA THR A 5 5.09 27.46 -1.53
C THR A 5 5.30 26.66 -2.83
N ILE A 6 4.23 26.43 -3.57
CA ILE A 6 4.24 25.82 -4.90
C ILE A 6 3.61 26.80 -5.89
N GLU A 7 4.33 27.09 -6.97
CA GLU A 7 3.80 27.86 -8.09
C GLU A 7 2.99 26.94 -9.02
N VAL A 8 1.77 27.36 -9.32
CA VAL A 8 0.84 26.62 -10.17
C VAL A 8 0.27 27.53 -11.27
N GLU A 9 0.10 26.98 -12.43
CA GLU A 9 -0.50 27.67 -13.57
C GLU A 9 -1.93 27.17 -13.79
N THR A 10 -2.84 28.06 -14.12
CA THR A 10 -4.18 27.65 -14.56
C THR A 10 -4.11 27.17 -16.00
N ARG A 11 -4.84 26.10 -16.31
CA ARG A 11 -4.94 25.57 -17.67
C ARG A 11 -6.37 25.55 -18.19
N GLU A 12 -6.54 25.95 -19.43
CA GLU A 12 -7.85 25.88 -20.12
C GLU A 12 -8.01 24.56 -20.89
N GLY A 13 -6.88 24.01 -21.35
CA GLY A 13 -6.86 22.79 -22.14
C GLY A 13 -7.05 21.53 -21.29
N VAL A 14 -8.08 20.74 -21.59
CA VAL A 14 -8.37 19.44 -21.00
C VAL A 14 -8.32 18.34 -22.06
N GLY A 15 -8.10 17.09 -21.63
CA GLY A 15 -8.14 15.93 -22.50
C GLY A 15 -6.84 15.16 -22.62
N LYS A 16 -6.92 13.95 -23.20
CA LYS A 16 -5.84 12.95 -23.23
C LYS A 16 -4.57 13.46 -23.90
N ASN A 17 -4.68 14.08 -25.07
CA ASN A 17 -3.53 14.49 -25.85
C ASN A 17 -2.79 15.68 -25.22
N MET A 18 -3.51 16.64 -24.67
CA MET A 18 -2.94 17.79 -23.97
C MET A 18 -2.18 17.35 -22.72
N ASN A 19 -2.80 16.50 -21.88
CA ASN A 19 -2.15 15.99 -20.68
C ASN A 19 -0.89 15.14 -21.00
N ARG A 20 -0.89 14.42 -22.14
CA ARG A 20 0.30 13.67 -22.58
C ARG A 20 1.46 14.59 -22.95
N ARG A 21 1.20 15.67 -23.68
CA ARG A 21 2.20 16.66 -24.06
C ARG A 21 2.75 17.38 -22.83
N LEU A 22 1.89 17.82 -21.94
CA LEU A 22 2.23 18.49 -20.69
C LEU A 22 3.18 17.61 -19.82
N ARG A 23 2.87 16.32 -19.69
CA ARG A 23 3.75 15.40 -18.96
C ARG A 23 5.11 15.19 -19.65
N ALA A 24 5.16 15.23 -20.97
CA ALA A 24 6.41 15.14 -21.74
C ALA A 24 7.30 16.37 -21.52
N GLU A 25 6.71 17.56 -21.33
CA GLU A 25 7.36 18.82 -21.03
C GLU A 25 7.78 18.95 -19.55
N GLY A 26 7.44 17.95 -18.72
CA GLY A 26 7.79 17.93 -17.30
C GLY A 26 6.75 18.58 -16.39
N GLY A 27 5.57 18.93 -16.94
CA GLY A 27 4.42 19.38 -16.16
C GLY A 27 3.60 18.20 -15.61
N VAL A 28 2.92 18.43 -14.51
CA VAL A 28 1.97 17.50 -13.89
C VAL A 28 0.59 18.15 -13.94
N PRO A 29 -0.37 17.56 -14.65
CA PRO A 29 -1.75 18.01 -14.59
C PRO A 29 -2.32 17.76 -13.20
N GLY A 30 -3.01 18.73 -12.67
CA GLY A 30 -3.68 18.64 -11.39
C GLY A 30 -5.03 19.35 -11.40
N VAL A 31 -5.71 19.23 -10.27
CA VAL A 31 -7.00 19.86 -10.02
C VAL A 31 -6.99 20.48 -8.62
N LEU A 32 -7.51 21.69 -8.51
CA LEU A 32 -7.71 22.39 -7.24
C LEU A 32 -9.19 22.57 -6.97
N TYR A 33 -9.72 21.91 -5.94
CA TYR A 33 -11.14 21.93 -5.57
C TYR A 33 -11.36 22.20 -4.08
N GLY A 34 -12.61 22.34 -3.65
CA GLY A 34 -12.98 22.53 -2.25
C GLY A 34 -13.11 24.00 -1.84
N GLY A 35 -13.42 24.24 -0.55
CA GLY A 35 -13.62 25.58 0.02
C GLY A 35 -14.80 26.36 -0.58
N GLY A 36 -15.86 25.66 -1.02
CA GLY A 36 -17.06 26.29 -1.59
C GLY A 36 -16.85 27.06 -2.89
N LYS A 37 -15.74 26.81 -3.61
CA LYS A 37 -15.38 27.48 -4.87
C LYS A 37 -15.26 26.47 -6.00
N ASP A 38 -15.42 26.98 -7.23
CA ASP A 38 -15.30 26.16 -8.43
C ASP A 38 -13.97 25.44 -8.54
N THR A 39 -14.03 24.29 -9.15
CA THR A 39 -12.87 23.47 -9.46
C THR A 39 -12.01 24.11 -10.53
N VAL A 40 -10.72 24.26 -10.29
CA VAL A 40 -9.78 24.89 -11.22
C VAL A 40 -8.77 23.85 -11.70
N PRO A 41 -8.69 23.57 -13.00
CA PRO A 41 -7.64 22.74 -13.55
C PRO A 41 -6.30 23.49 -13.52
N ILE A 42 -5.28 22.85 -13.01
CA ILE A 42 -3.93 23.44 -12.83
C ILE A 42 -2.84 22.60 -13.48
N ASN A 43 -1.72 23.24 -13.72
CA ASN A 43 -0.48 22.63 -14.13
C ASN A 43 0.58 22.94 -13.08
N VAL A 44 1.35 21.94 -12.67
CA VAL A 44 2.43 22.07 -11.67
C VAL A 44 3.72 21.53 -12.25
N ASN A 45 4.84 22.20 -11.98
CA ASN A 45 6.14 21.68 -12.39
C ASN A 45 6.48 20.44 -11.54
N ARG A 46 6.80 19.32 -12.22
CA ARG A 46 7.09 18.04 -11.57
C ARG A 46 8.24 18.10 -10.58
N LYS A 47 9.33 18.81 -10.92
CA LYS A 47 10.50 18.90 -10.02
C LYS A 47 10.14 19.65 -8.75
N SER A 48 9.53 20.82 -8.87
CA SER A 48 9.11 21.64 -7.73
C SER A 48 8.10 20.90 -6.83
N LEU A 49 7.16 20.17 -7.43
CA LEU A 49 6.18 19.36 -6.68
C LEU A 49 6.87 18.27 -5.86
N VAL A 50 7.75 17.47 -6.47
CA VAL A 50 8.47 16.38 -5.78
C VAL A 50 9.38 16.92 -4.68
N GLU A 51 10.07 18.03 -4.92
CA GLU A 51 10.91 18.69 -3.90
C GLU A 51 10.07 19.21 -2.74
N SER A 52 8.92 19.79 -3.03
CA SER A 52 7.98 20.29 -2.01
C SER A 52 7.40 19.17 -1.15
N ILE A 53 7.02 18.05 -1.75
CA ILE A 53 6.54 16.86 -1.02
C ILE A 53 7.65 16.29 -0.11
N LYS A 54 8.88 16.19 -0.63
CA LYS A 54 10.02 15.71 0.17
C LYS A 54 10.35 16.64 1.35
N LYS A 55 10.28 17.95 1.15
CA LYS A 55 10.50 18.94 2.22
C LYS A 55 9.40 18.93 3.27
N GLY A 56 8.16 18.64 2.85
CA GLY A 56 7.00 18.59 3.73
C GLY A 56 6.90 17.34 4.60
N GLY A 57 7.69 16.30 4.31
CA GLY A 57 7.66 15.05 5.10
C GLY A 57 6.48 14.14 4.80
N GLY A 58 5.78 14.32 3.66
CA GLY A 58 4.71 13.41 3.25
C GLY A 58 3.47 14.10 2.66
N GLY A 59 2.41 13.30 2.48
CA GLY A 59 1.16 13.74 1.84
C GLY A 59 0.31 14.70 2.66
N ASN A 60 0.50 14.72 3.99
CA ASN A 60 -0.33 15.51 4.92
C ASN A 60 0.15 16.95 5.13
N THR A 61 1.04 17.41 4.25
CA THR A 61 1.60 18.76 4.32
C THR A 61 0.66 19.80 3.73
N ILE A 62 0.59 20.96 4.38
CA ILE A 62 -0.15 22.12 3.88
C ILE A 62 0.78 22.93 2.98
N PHE A 63 0.33 23.16 1.76
CA PHE A 63 1.02 23.92 0.75
C PHE A 63 0.35 25.28 0.53
N LEU A 64 1.17 26.30 0.30
CA LEU A 64 0.69 27.59 -0.17
C LEU A 64 0.79 27.62 -1.70
N LEU A 65 -0.34 27.45 -2.38
CA LEU A 65 -0.40 27.49 -3.83
C LEU A 65 -0.45 28.94 -4.30
N LYS A 66 0.53 29.36 -5.12
CA LYS A 66 0.55 30.65 -5.82
C LYS A 66 0.11 30.42 -7.28
N LEU A 67 -1.02 30.98 -7.66
CA LEU A 67 -1.47 30.93 -9.04
C LEU A 67 -0.71 31.94 -9.87
N SER A 68 -0.03 31.47 -10.91
CA SER A 68 0.64 32.34 -11.89
C SER A 68 -0.38 33.25 -12.56
N GLY A 69 -0.08 34.56 -12.60
CA GLY A 69 -0.98 35.56 -13.16
C GLY A 69 -2.00 36.17 -12.19
N THR A 70 -2.06 35.71 -10.97
CA THR A 70 -2.94 36.27 -9.93
C THR A 70 -2.17 36.37 -8.62
N ALA A 71 -2.27 37.50 -7.94
CA ALA A 71 -1.65 37.68 -6.61
C ALA A 71 -2.33 36.85 -5.49
N GLN A 72 -3.14 35.86 -5.85
CA GLN A 72 -3.87 35.04 -4.89
C GLN A 72 -3.05 33.81 -4.50
N SER A 73 -2.75 33.73 -3.23
CA SER A 73 -2.22 32.53 -2.59
C SER A 73 -3.35 31.81 -1.85
N ARG A 74 -3.34 30.48 -1.86
CA ARG A 74 -4.36 29.66 -1.22
C ARG A 74 -3.72 28.49 -0.51
N HIS A 75 -4.18 28.22 0.71
CA HIS A 75 -3.79 27.01 1.43
C HIS A 75 -4.51 25.80 0.83
N ALA A 76 -3.75 24.79 0.52
CA ALA A 76 -4.25 23.52 0.00
C ALA A 76 -3.39 22.36 0.51
N MET A 77 -3.96 21.19 0.57
CA MET A 77 -3.24 19.94 0.81
C MET A 77 -3.39 19.01 -0.39
N ILE A 78 -2.49 18.08 -0.52
CA ILE A 78 -2.59 17.00 -1.50
C ILE A 78 -3.59 15.98 -0.96
N ARG A 79 -4.66 15.72 -1.71
CA ARG A 79 -5.66 14.71 -1.37
C ARG A 79 -5.35 13.38 -2.02
N ASP A 80 -4.89 13.42 -3.27
CA ASP A 80 -4.48 12.24 -4.01
C ASP A 80 -3.27 12.54 -4.91
N LEU A 81 -2.39 11.58 -5.01
CA LEU A 81 -1.18 11.65 -5.81
C LEU A 81 -1.02 10.39 -6.65
N GLN A 82 -1.32 10.49 -7.94
CA GLN A 82 -1.17 9.37 -8.86
C GLN A 82 0.27 9.28 -9.36
N VAL A 83 0.90 8.15 -9.10
CA VAL A 83 2.28 7.86 -9.49
C VAL A 83 2.30 6.67 -10.44
N ASP A 84 3.08 6.77 -11.51
CA ASP A 84 3.32 5.66 -12.43
C ASP A 84 4.11 4.56 -11.70
N PRO A 85 3.63 3.32 -11.64
CA PRO A 85 4.27 2.24 -10.89
C PRO A 85 5.63 1.82 -11.47
N VAL A 86 5.87 2.04 -12.77
CA VAL A 86 7.10 1.66 -13.46
C VAL A 86 8.14 2.77 -13.41
N THR A 87 7.77 3.97 -13.86
CA THR A 87 8.70 5.11 -13.95
C THR A 87 8.81 5.91 -12.66
N ARG A 88 7.91 5.69 -11.71
CA ARG A 88 7.77 6.44 -10.46
C ARG A 88 7.56 7.95 -10.67
N HIS A 89 7.09 8.34 -11.84
CA HIS A 89 6.76 9.72 -12.13
C HIS A 89 5.36 10.07 -11.67
N VAL A 90 5.19 11.25 -11.10
CA VAL A 90 3.87 11.78 -10.75
C VAL A 90 3.08 12.04 -12.03
N MET A 91 1.90 11.46 -12.11
CA MET A 91 0.98 11.51 -13.25
C MET A 91 -0.14 12.53 -13.07
N HIS A 92 -0.65 12.65 -11.86
CA HIS A 92 -1.73 13.57 -11.49
C HIS A 92 -1.61 13.98 -10.03
N VAL A 93 -2.09 15.16 -9.70
CA VAL A 93 -2.15 15.64 -8.32
C VAL A 93 -3.47 16.34 -8.07
N ASP A 94 -4.12 15.96 -6.98
CA ASP A 94 -5.36 16.53 -6.51
C ASP A 94 -5.10 17.40 -5.28
N PHE A 95 -5.35 18.68 -5.42
CA PHE A 95 -5.26 19.62 -4.32
C PHE A 95 -6.65 19.97 -3.79
N GLN A 96 -6.82 19.80 -2.49
CA GLN A 96 -8.00 20.26 -1.77
C GLN A 96 -7.70 21.57 -1.06
N ARG A 97 -8.50 22.61 -1.33
CA ARG A 97 -8.42 23.88 -0.60
C ARG A 97 -8.83 23.65 0.85
N ILE A 98 -8.10 24.28 1.75
CA ILE A 98 -8.31 24.13 3.18
C ILE A 98 -8.66 25.50 3.78
N LEU A 99 -9.62 25.48 4.69
CA LEU A 99 -9.90 26.58 5.60
C LEU A 99 -9.30 26.23 6.96
N MET A 100 -8.48 27.12 7.52
CA MET A 100 -7.77 26.86 8.79
C MET A 100 -8.70 26.70 10.00
N THR A 101 -9.97 27.06 9.83
CA THR A 101 -11.01 27.00 10.87
C THR A 101 -11.85 25.73 10.83
N GLU A 102 -11.75 24.95 9.78
CA GLU A 102 -12.56 23.73 9.58
C GLU A 102 -11.75 22.48 9.86
N LYS A 103 -12.37 21.51 10.52
CA LYS A 103 -11.80 20.18 10.70
C LYS A 103 -11.79 19.44 9.36
N ILE A 104 -10.71 18.77 9.10
CA ILE A 104 -10.54 17.96 7.88
C ILE A 104 -10.23 16.52 8.21
N ARG A 105 -10.63 15.62 7.32
CA ARG A 105 -10.34 14.19 7.41
C ARG A 105 -9.15 13.87 6.55
N VAL A 106 -8.14 13.30 7.16
CA VAL A 106 -6.88 12.96 6.49
C VAL A 106 -6.47 11.53 6.83
N LYS A 107 -5.76 10.90 5.91
CA LYS A 107 -5.12 9.61 6.14
C LYS A 107 -3.69 9.85 6.58
N VAL A 108 -3.32 9.28 7.72
CA VAL A 108 -1.99 9.42 8.30
C VAL A 108 -1.33 8.06 8.37
N GLU A 109 -0.07 7.98 7.99
CA GLU A 109 0.72 6.77 8.05
C GLU A 109 1.06 6.42 9.50
N VAL A 110 1.01 5.11 9.81
CA VAL A 110 1.40 4.57 11.12
C VAL A 110 2.79 3.97 11.01
N HIS A 111 3.69 4.47 11.84
CA HIS A 111 5.06 4.01 11.91
C HIS A 111 5.29 3.21 13.20
N PRO A 112 5.77 1.96 13.11
CA PRO A 112 6.12 1.18 14.29
C PRO A 112 7.37 1.74 14.94
N THR A 113 7.35 1.89 16.25
CA THR A 113 8.49 2.32 17.06
C THR A 113 8.94 1.15 17.93
N GLY A 114 10.25 0.86 17.93
CA GLY A 114 10.83 -0.25 18.68
C GLY A 114 11.00 -1.52 17.84
N LEU A 115 11.41 -2.58 18.51
CA LEU A 115 11.58 -3.93 17.93
C LEU A 115 10.68 -4.88 18.70
N ALA A 116 9.72 -5.49 18.01
CA ALA A 116 8.77 -6.41 18.61
C ALA A 116 9.47 -7.61 19.29
N TYR A 117 9.00 -7.98 20.47
CA TYR A 117 9.53 -9.10 21.23
C TYR A 117 9.50 -10.40 20.41
N GLY A 118 8.38 -10.67 19.74
CA GLY A 118 8.22 -11.86 18.89
C GLY A 118 9.17 -11.91 17.70
N VAL A 119 9.54 -10.74 17.13
CA VAL A 119 10.54 -10.70 16.05
C VAL A 119 11.94 -10.98 16.58
N LYS A 120 12.27 -10.42 17.76
CA LYS A 120 13.61 -10.54 18.33
C LYS A 120 13.92 -11.93 18.88
N ASN A 121 12.96 -12.54 19.59
CA ASN A 121 13.17 -13.78 20.34
C ASN A 121 12.62 -15.02 19.62
N ASP A 122 11.51 -14.87 18.91
CA ASP A 122 10.77 -16.00 18.34
C ASP A 122 10.88 -16.06 16.80
N GLY A 123 11.63 -15.13 16.17
CA GLY A 123 11.85 -15.13 14.72
C GLY A 123 10.61 -14.77 13.88
N ALA A 124 9.56 -14.28 14.52
CA ALA A 124 8.32 -13.93 13.85
C ALA A 124 8.46 -12.71 12.92
N ILE A 125 7.49 -12.50 12.04
CA ILE A 125 7.44 -11.39 11.10
C ILE A 125 6.33 -10.44 11.50
N LEU A 126 6.60 -9.12 11.41
CA LEU A 126 5.57 -8.10 11.53
C LEU A 126 4.82 -7.96 10.21
N ASP A 127 3.54 -8.18 10.24
CA ASP A 127 2.62 -7.91 9.14
C ASP A 127 1.85 -6.61 9.39
N PHE A 128 1.71 -5.80 8.33
CA PHE A 128 1.05 -4.51 8.35
C PHE A 128 -0.19 -4.52 7.44
N PRO A 129 -1.31 -5.09 7.89
CA PRO A 129 -2.53 -5.11 7.10
C PRO A 129 -3.07 -3.69 6.86
N THR A 130 -2.90 -2.79 7.81
CA THR A 130 -3.31 -1.39 7.67
C THR A 130 -2.14 -0.47 8.00
N ARG A 131 -1.70 0.31 7.02
CA ARG A 131 -0.60 1.27 7.16
C ARG A 131 -1.06 2.70 7.36
N GLU A 132 -2.32 2.99 7.04
CA GLU A 132 -2.90 4.31 7.08
C GLU A 132 -4.15 4.32 7.95
N VAL A 133 -4.31 5.36 8.73
CA VAL A 133 -5.46 5.57 9.62
C VAL A 133 -6.12 6.89 9.28
N GLU A 134 -7.45 6.92 9.21
CA GLU A 134 -8.21 8.15 9.00
C GLU A 134 -8.45 8.87 10.33
N ILE A 135 -8.04 10.11 10.36
CA ILE A 135 -8.22 11.01 11.51
C ILE A 135 -8.94 12.29 11.09
N GLU A 136 -9.60 12.91 12.04
CA GLU A 136 -10.19 14.24 11.90
C GLU A 136 -9.48 15.21 12.83
N SER A 137 -8.94 16.28 12.28
CA SER A 137 -8.21 17.31 13.03
C SER A 137 -8.29 18.67 12.37
N LEU A 138 -7.86 19.71 13.08
CA LEU A 138 -7.60 21.01 12.47
C LEU A 138 -6.34 20.93 11.60
N PRO A 139 -6.23 21.74 10.53
CA PRO A 139 -5.06 21.75 9.66
C PRO A 139 -3.73 22.00 10.41
N THR A 140 -3.77 22.76 11.50
CA THR A 140 -2.59 23.07 12.34
C THR A 140 -2.11 21.87 13.15
N ASP A 141 -2.99 20.92 13.46
CA ASP A 141 -2.73 19.83 14.41
C ASP A 141 -2.54 18.47 13.71
N ILE A 142 -2.44 18.47 12.38
CA ILE A 142 -2.22 17.25 11.61
C ILE A 142 -0.80 16.73 11.87
N PRO A 143 -0.63 15.50 12.40
CA PRO A 143 0.67 14.87 12.52
C PRO A 143 1.15 14.36 11.15
N GLN A 144 2.46 14.31 10.94
CA GLN A 144 3.04 13.74 9.72
C GLN A 144 2.92 12.22 9.71
N PHE A 145 3.10 11.60 10.86
CA PHE A 145 2.94 10.16 11.10
C PHE A 145 2.46 9.93 12.53
N LEU A 146 1.89 8.76 12.76
CA LEU A 146 1.50 8.30 14.09
C LEU A 146 2.45 7.18 14.53
N GLU A 147 2.97 7.29 15.74
CA GLU A 147 3.86 6.28 16.30
C GLU A 147 3.06 5.22 17.03
N LEU A 148 3.37 3.95 16.75
CA LEU A 148 2.82 2.80 17.45
C LEU A 148 3.94 1.97 18.05
N ASP A 149 3.96 1.84 19.37
CA ASP A 149 4.97 1.06 20.08
C ASP A 149 4.69 -0.44 19.91
N VAL A 150 5.63 -1.15 19.31
CA VAL A 150 5.54 -2.59 19.07
C VAL A 150 6.44 -3.42 20.00
N THR A 151 7.11 -2.78 20.97
CA THR A 151 8.15 -3.43 21.79
C THR A 151 7.64 -4.66 22.54
N GLU A 152 6.43 -4.60 23.08
CA GLU A 152 5.81 -5.67 23.87
C GLU A 152 4.98 -6.66 23.01
N LEU A 153 5.03 -6.53 21.68
CA LEU A 153 4.21 -7.37 20.80
C LEU A 153 4.78 -8.78 20.70
N HIS A 154 4.04 -9.75 21.23
CA HIS A 154 4.32 -11.18 21.15
C HIS A 154 3.75 -11.82 19.89
N VAL A 155 4.18 -13.02 19.58
CA VAL A 155 3.67 -13.82 18.46
C VAL A 155 2.18 -14.12 18.63
N ASN A 156 1.44 -14.12 17.52
CA ASN A 156 -0.02 -14.26 17.46
C ASN A 156 -0.82 -13.15 18.18
N HIS A 157 -0.16 -12.07 18.56
CA HIS A 157 -0.81 -10.86 19.04
C HIS A 157 -0.86 -9.79 17.93
N HIS A 158 -1.81 -8.88 18.06
CA HIS A 158 -2.00 -7.75 17.16
C HIS A 158 -2.24 -6.47 17.96
N LEU A 159 -1.96 -5.36 17.32
CA LEU A 159 -2.26 -4.01 17.82
C LEU A 159 -3.37 -3.41 16.96
N GLU A 160 -4.33 -2.80 17.63
CA GLU A 160 -5.51 -2.21 17.03
C GLU A 160 -5.39 -0.68 16.96
N ALA A 161 -6.31 -0.04 16.23
CA ALA A 161 -6.32 1.41 16.09
C ALA A 161 -6.54 2.15 17.43
N LYS A 162 -7.16 1.50 18.44
CA LYS A 162 -7.32 2.05 19.79
C LYS A 162 -6.01 2.21 20.56
N ASP A 163 -4.97 1.43 20.22
CA ASP A 163 -3.67 1.43 20.90
C ASP A 163 -2.76 2.57 20.42
N LEU A 164 -3.22 3.35 19.42
CA LEU A 164 -2.50 4.51 18.92
C LEU A 164 -2.46 5.64 19.95
N LYS A 165 -1.28 6.21 20.13
CA LYS A 165 -1.11 7.45 20.91
C LYS A 165 -1.46 8.64 20.02
N LEU A 166 -2.67 9.17 20.19
CA LEU A 166 -3.13 10.34 19.45
C LEU A 166 -2.64 11.63 20.10
N PRO A 167 -2.13 12.59 19.33
CA PRO A 167 -1.82 13.93 19.85
C PRO A 167 -3.12 14.70 20.16
N ASN A 168 -2.98 15.78 20.93
CA ASN A 168 -4.11 16.63 21.30
C ASN A 168 -4.76 17.25 20.04
N GLY A 169 -6.09 17.27 20.02
CA GLY A 169 -6.85 17.86 18.90
C GLY A 169 -7.12 16.92 17.71
N VAL A 170 -6.68 15.67 17.79
CA VAL A 170 -6.90 14.64 16.77
C VAL A 170 -7.97 13.66 17.22
N THR A 171 -8.93 13.40 16.37
CA THR A 171 -10.00 12.41 16.60
C THR A 171 -9.85 11.27 15.60
N LEU A 172 -9.85 10.02 16.07
CA LEU A 172 -9.83 8.83 15.24
C LEU A 172 -11.20 8.64 14.56
N ILE A 173 -11.23 8.44 13.24
CA ILE A 173 -12.44 8.10 12.49
C ILE A 173 -12.45 6.60 12.15
N THR A 174 -11.26 6.02 11.92
CA THR A 174 -11.12 4.58 11.66
C THR A 174 -11.70 3.79 12.82
N GLU A 175 -12.32 2.65 12.53
CA GLU A 175 -12.85 1.74 13.53
C GLU A 175 -11.77 1.36 14.55
N ALA A 176 -12.11 1.45 15.84
CA ALA A 176 -11.16 1.24 16.94
C ALA A 176 -10.58 -0.19 16.96
N ASP A 177 -11.36 -1.17 16.51
CA ASP A 177 -11.00 -2.59 16.47
C ASP A 177 -10.22 -2.98 15.20
N LYS A 178 -9.90 -2.01 14.33
CA LYS A 178 -9.15 -2.28 13.11
C LYS A 178 -7.70 -2.63 13.43
N VAL A 179 -7.26 -3.81 12.97
CA VAL A 179 -5.88 -4.28 13.15
C VAL A 179 -4.92 -3.45 12.31
N LEU A 180 -3.90 -2.92 12.94
CA LEU A 180 -2.84 -2.12 12.31
C LEU A 180 -1.60 -2.95 12.08
N ILE A 181 -1.14 -3.66 13.11
CA ILE A 181 0.07 -4.47 13.08
C ILE A 181 -0.23 -5.80 13.75
N SER A 182 0.22 -6.88 13.13
CA SER A 182 0.19 -8.22 13.72
C SER A 182 1.58 -8.87 13.68
N CYS A 183 1.87 -9.70 14.67
CA CYS A 183 3.09 -10.47 14.74
C CYS A 183 2.77 -11.95 14.49
N VAL A 184 3.22 -12.48 13.36
CA VAL A 184 2.91 -13.85 12.93
C VAL A 184 4.16 -14.60 12.50
N TYR A 185 4.15 -15.93 12.66
CA TYR A 185 5.22 -16.76 12.08
C TYR A 185 5.18 -16.73 10.56
N SER A 186 6.32 -16.90 9.92
CA SER A 186 6.36 -17.07 8.48
C SER A 186 5.56 -18.33 8.09
N LYS A 187 4.88 -18.28 6.93
CA LYS A 187 4.08 -19.40 6.44
C LYS A 187 4.90 -20.69 6.29
N ALA A 188 6.21 -20.56 6.10
CA ALA A 188 7.14 -21.69 6.01
C ALA A 188 7.36 -22.37 7.39
N GLU A 189 7.42 -21.58 8.47
CA GLU A 189 7.57 -22.09 9.82
C GLU A 189 6.27 -22.67 10.36
N GLN A 190 5.13 -22.05 10.07
CA GLN A 190 3.80 -22.62 10.39
C GLN A 190 3.57 -23.99 9.73
N ALA A 191 4.07 -24.18 8.50
CA ALA A 191 3.99 -25.48 7.83
C ALA A 191 4.94 -26.51 8.46
N ALA A 192 6.07 -26.07 9.00
CA ALA A 192 7.03 -26.97 9.69
C ALA A 192 6.53 -27.39 11.09
N GLU A 193 5.92 -26.49 11.84
CA GLU A 193 5.29 -26.82 13.14
C GLU A 193 4.07 -27.73 12.96
N ALA A 194 3.21 -27.46 12.00
CA ALA A 194 2.03 -28.31 11.71
C ALA A 194 2.44 -29.73 11.28
N THR A 195 3.59 -29.88 10.58
CA THR A 195 4.14 -31.20 10.24
C THR A 195 4.80 -31.88 11.43
N ALA A 196 5.38 -31.13 12.37
CA ALA A 196 5.99 -31.67 13.58
C ALA A 196 4.93 -32.14 14.60
N GLU A 197 3.84 -31.39 14.78
CA GLU A 197 2.71 -31.82 15.64
C GLU A 197 1.97 -33.02 15.04
N GLY A 198 1.78 -33.06 13.71
CA GLY A 198 1.18 -34.21 13.03
C GLY A 198 2.02 -35.49 13.15
N ALA A 199 3.36 -35.37 13.14
CA ALA A 199 4.26 -36.50 13.29
C ALA A 199 4.31 -37.05 14.73
N LEU A 200 4.09 -36.20 15.75
CA LEU A 200 4.04 -36.61 17.16
C LEU A 200 2.73 -37.34 17.51
N LEU A 201 1.63 -37.05 16.81
CA LEU A 201 0.33 -37.71 17.01
C LEU A 201 0.24 -39.08 16.31
N GLU A 202 1.02 -39.31 15.23
CA GLU A 202 1.10 -40.60 14.56
C GLU A 202 2.08 -41.60 15.21
N ALA A 203 3.10 -41.10 15.92
CA ALA A 203 4.08 -41.96 16.61
C ALA A 203 3.53 -42.62 17.90
N GLY A 204 2.35 -42.22 18.36
CA GLY A 204 1.71 -42.78 19.58
C GLY A 204 0.74 -43.94 19.32
N LYS A 205 0.59 -44.42 18.06
CA LYS A 205 -0.39 -45.46 17.74
C LYS A 205 0.13 -46.58 16.84
N ALA A 206 1.31 -47.09 17.15
CA ALA A 206 1.78 -48.31 16.53
C ALA A 206 2.49 -49.18 17.58
N GLU A 207 1.75 -50.07 18.26
CA GLU A 207 2.25 -51.28 18.84
C GLU A 207 2.14 -52.40 17.81
N PRO A 208 3.11 -53.39 17.86
CA PRO A 208 3.41 -54.25 16.71
C PRO A 208 2.65 -55.56 16.78
N GLU A 209 2.05 -56.01 15.69
CA GLU A 209 1.81 -57.45 15.52
C GLU A 209 2.59 -58.04 14.37
N VAL A 210 3.44 -58.96 14.80
CA VAL A 210 4.30 -59.84 14.03
C VAL A 210 3.43 -60.99 13.47
N MET A 211 3.57 -61.35 12.22
CA MET A 211 3.83 -62.69 11.73
C MET A 211 3.40 -62.93 10.26
N LYS A 212 4.38 -63.21 9.52
CA LYS A 212 4.73 -64.42 8.73
C LYS A 212 4.14 -64.62 7.36
N LYS A 213 5.08 -64.61 6.44
CA LYS A 213 5.37 -65.69 5.47
C LYS A 213 4.41 -65.94 4.32
N GLY A 214 4.95 -65.81 3.14
CA GLY A 214 4.43 -66.42 1.93
C GLY A 214 4.93 -65.77 0.64
N LYS A 215 6.11 -66.18 0.16
CA LYS A 215 6.57 -66.17 -1.23
C LYS A 215 5.98 -67.44 -1.85
N PRO A 216 5.85 -67.64 -3.15
CA PRO A 216 6.54 -67.07 -4.29
C PRO A 216 5.73 -66.94 -5.62
N GLU A 217 6.46 -66.41 -6.63
CA GLU A 217 6.43 -66.75 -8.07
C GLU A 217 5.11 -66.59 -8.84
N ASP A 218 5.02 -66.23 -10.03
CA ASP A 218 5.92 -66.16 -11.23
C ASP A 218 5.16 -65.46 -12.37
N GLU A 219 5.92 -65.01 -13.30
CA GLU A 219 5.79 -65.01 -14.73
C GLU A 219 4.78 -64.09 -15.45
N LYS A 220 5.42 -63.31 -16.24
CA LYS A 220 5.41 -63.23 -17.71
C LYS A 220 4.36 -62.36 -18.39
N ALA A 221 4.91 -61.48 -19.04
CA ALA A 221 5.06 -61.29 -20.48
C ALA A 221 4.00 -60.49 -21.23
N ALA A 222 4.57 -59.54 -21.89
CA ALA A 222 4.42 -59.21 -23.31
C ALA A 222 3.23 -58.37 -23.71
N ASP A 223 3.55 -57.28 -24.26
CA ASP A 223 3.76 -56.96 -25.68
C ASP A 223 2.63 -56.13 -26.31
N GLY A 224 3.02 -55.22 -27.14
CA GLY A 224 2.24 -54.66 -28.21
C GLY A 224 1.93 -53.16 -28.09
N LYS A 225 2.78 -52.27 -28.49
CA LYS A 225 3.12 -51.80 -29.84
C LYS A 225 2.03 -51.00 -30.57
N LYS A 226 2.50 -49.89 -31.04
CA LYS A 226 2.10 -49.06 -32.20
C LYS A 226 1.24 -47.85 -31.88
N ALA A 227 1.76 -46.67 -32.06
CA ALA A 227 2.19 -45.99 -33.33
C ALA A 227 1.03 -45.38 -34.12
N GLY A 228 1.22 -44.15 -34.47
CA GLY A 228 0.51 -43.43 -35.53
C GLY A 228 0.14 -42.03 -35.08
N ASP A 229 0.86 -41.07 -35.33
CA ASP A 229 1.33 -40.37 -36.54
C ASP A 229 0.30 -39.38 -37.08
N ALA A 230 0.85 -38.25 -37.36
CA ALA A 230 0.56 -37.31 -38.42
C ALA A 230 -0.52 -36.23 -38.24
N LYS A 231 -0.05 -34.99 -38.11
CA LYS A 231 0.02 -34.04 -39.24
C LYS A 231 -1.28 -33.34 -39.62
N LYS A 232 -1.36 -32.06 -39.45
CA LYS A 232 -1.43 -31.11 -40.57
C LYS A 232 -1.88 -29.71 -40.13
N ALA A 233 -1.02 -28.77 -40.24
CA ALA A 233 -1.39 -27.44 -40.70
C ALA A 233 -1.67 -27.50 -42.20
N PRO A 234 -2.42 -26.59 -42.80
CA PRO A 234 -1.88 -25.32 -43.27
C PRO A 234 -2.88 -24.14 -43.26
N GLU A 235 -2.34 -22.90 -43.15
CA GLU A 235 -2.32 -21.86 -44.20
C GLU A 235 -3.64 -21.60 -44.96
N ALA A 236 -4.16 -20.45 -45.09
CA ALA A 236 -3.74 -19.24 -45.76
C ALA A 236 -4.94 -18.29 -46.08
N LYS A 237 -4.63 -16.98 -46.14
CA LYS A 237 -5.17 -15.97 -47.08
C LYS A 237 -6.68 -15.71 -47.05
N GLY A 238 -7.10 -14.48 -46.96
CA GLY A 238 -6.85 -13.29 -47.70
C GLY A 238 -7.96 -12.28 -47.60
N LYS A 239 -7.55 -11.04 -47.73
CA LYS A 239 -8.18 -9.92 -48.42
C LYS A 239 -9.68 -9.64 -48.24
N LYS A 240 -10.02 -8.55 -47.58
CA LYS A 240 -10.39 -7.30 -48.23
C LYS A 240 -10.33 -6.17 -47.22
#